data_c2f07231ed678cedbf03ccd0144b2258
#
_entry.id   c2f07231ed678cedbf03ccd0144b2258
#
_cell.length_a   1.000
_cell.length_b   1.000
_cell.length_c   1.000
_cell.angle_alpha   90.00
_cell.angle_beta   90.00
_cell.angle_gamma   90.00
#
_symmetry.space_group_name_H-M   'P 1'
#
loop_
_entity.id
_entity.type
_entity.pdbx_description
1 polymer ?
#
loop_
_entity_poly.entity_id
_entity_poly.type
_entity_poly.pdbx_seq_one_letter_code
_entity_poly.pdbx_strand_id
1 'polypeptide(L)'
;MSTAVLPAPVVEVAGLRKVYRGRGRLGLPGGGRRPALDGLDLVVGAGGVHGFLGPNGSGKTATLRILLGLVRADAGSVRLLGRPVPEELASTAPAVGSLIEAPQFFPSFSGRRNLELLAGVGALPDDRVDRVLEQVGLGGRARDRFRTYSLGMKQRLGIAAALLKSPRLLVLDEPTNGLDPAGIREVRELLRGLGRSGVTVLLSSHLLSEVQQVCDAVTIVARGRAVRSGWVREVLAGGASGGNLRVRVEDAVRATEVLRRAGYAVSADGDALLVGGVTDPAEVTRALGTAELWLRELVPDTADLEDVFLALTDPDPVPPR
;
A
#
# COMPACT_ATOMS: atom_id res chain seq x y z
N MET A 1 -9.77 -5.62 29.67
CA MET A 1 -9.35 -5.91 28.28
C MET A 1 -10.47 -5.48 27.38
N SER A 2 -10.39 -4.29 26.80
CA SER A 2 -11.42 -3.76 25.89
C SER A 2 -11.17 -4.41 24.53
N THR A 3 -12.06 -5.31 24.12
CA THR A 3 -12.08 -5.85 22.76
C THR A 3 -12.48 -4.70 21.85
N ALA A 4 -11.51 -4.06 21.23
CA ALA A 4 -11.77 -3.10 20.15
C ALA A 4 -12.53 -3.86 19.06
N VAL A 5 -13.83 -3.60 18.96
CA VAL A 5 -14.66 -4.07 17.84
C VAL A 5 -14.06 -3.43 16.59
N LEU A 6 -13.36 -4.22 15.79
CA LEU A 6 -12.87 -3.77 14.49
C LEU A 6 -14.10 -3.30 13.68
N PRO A 7 -14.05 -2.10 13.08
CA PRO A 7 -15.14 -1.63 12.24
C PRO A 7 -15.43 -2.66 11.14
N ALA A 8 -16.71 -2.85 10.82
CA ALA A 8 -17.13 -3.83 9.82
C ALA A 8 -16.30 -3.69 8.52
N PRO A 9 -15.79 -4.79 7.97
CA PRO A 9 -14.93 -4.73 6.80
C PRO A 9 -15.66 -4.15 5.59
N VAL A 10 -14.94 -3.32 4.82
CA VAL A 10 -15.43 -2.69 3.59
C VAL A 10 -15.11 -3.58 2.38
N VAL A 11 -14.01 -4.33 2.45
CA VAL A 11 -13.62 -5.34 1.46
C VAL A 11 -13.35 -6.64 2.20
N GLU A 12 -13.96 -7.72 1.71
CA GLU A 12 -13.69 -9.09 2.16
C GLU A 12 -13.48 -9.97 0.93
N VAL A 13 -12.36 -10.66 0.92
CA VAL A 13 -12.00 -11.64 -0.12
C VAL A 13 -11.59 -12.92 0.58
N ALA A 14 -12.15 -14.05 0.15
CA ALA A 14 -11.81 -15.35 0.71
C ALA A 14 -11.50 -16.37 -0.40
N GLY A 15 -10.31 -16.96 -0.31
CA GLY A 15 -9.85 -18.05 -1.18
C GLY A 15 -9.85 -17.70 -2.68
N LEU A 16 -9.58 -16.44 -3.05
CA LEU A 16 -9.73 -15.97 -4.43
C LEU A 16 -8.74 -16.64 -5.37
N ARG A 17 -9.23 -17.20 -6.47
CA ARG A 17 -8.41 -17.84 -7.49
C ARG A 17 -8.67 -17.26 -8.88
N LYS A 18 -7.58 -17.08 -9.64
CA LYS A 18 -7.64 -16.65 -11.05
C LYS A 18 -6.50 -17.23 -11.85
N VAL A 19 -6.83 -17.88 -12.95
CA VAL A 19 -5.86 -18.45 -13.89
C VAL A 19 -6.08 -17.82 -15.25
N TYR A 20 -5.05 -17.18 -15.79
CA TYR A 20 -5.08 -16.72 -17.17
C TYR A 20 -4.50 -17.79 -18.10
N ARG A 21 -5.18 -18.05 -19.21
CA ARG A 21 -4.66 -18.91 -20.27
C ARG A 21 -3.61 -18.14 -21.05
N GLY A 22 -2.35 -18.49 -20.94
CA GLY A 22 -1.29 -17.93 -21.78
C GLY A 22 -1.57 -18.28 -23.24
N ARG A 23 -1.58 -17.29 -24.14
CA ARG A 23 -1.46 -17.56 -25.57
C ARG A 23 -0.02 -18.00 -25.84
N GLY A 24 0.20 -19.24 -26.27
CA GLY A 24 1.48 -19.68 -26.77
C GLY A 24 1.93 -18.78 -27.93
N ARG A 25 3.24 -18.63 -28.11
CA ARG A 25 3.89 -17.71 -29.07
C ARG A 25 3.48 -17.93 -30.55
N LEU A 26 2.63 -18.87 -30.87
CA LEU A 26 2.11 -19.22 -32.21
C LEU A 26 0.63 -19.59 -32.21
N GLY A 27 -0.17 -19.15 -31.23
CA GLY A 27 -1.61 -19.45 -31.21
C GLY A 27 -1.94 -20.92 -30.85
N LEU A 28 -0.92 -21.74 -30.55
CA LEU A 28 -1.09 -23.12 -30.13
C LEU A 28 -1.41 -23.21 -28.63
N PRO A 29 -2.28 -24.14 -28.19
CA PRO A 29 -2.57 -24.39 -26.77
C PRO A 29 -1.34 -25.08 -26.14
N GLY A 30 -0.44 -24.30 -25.53
CA GLY A 30 0.81 -24.80 -24.95
C GLY A 30 1.47 -23.87 -23.94
N GLY A 31 0.92 -22.68 -23.71
CA GLY A 31 1.37 -21.78 -22.66
C GLY A 31 0.88 -22.29 -21.30
N GLY A 32 1.81 -22.66 -20.40
CA GLY A 32 1.51 -23.15 -19.07
C GLY A 32 0.48 -22.24 -18.35
N ARG A 33 -0.51 -22.85 -17.71
CA ARG A 33 -1.47 -22.18 -16.84
C ARG A 33 -0.70 -21.61 -15.65
N ARG A 34 -0.48 -20.29 -15.61
CA ARG A 34 0.05 -19.62 -14.42
C ARG A 34 -1.10 -19.02 -13.64
N PRO A 35 -1.32 -19.40 -12.39
CA PRO A 35 -2.30 -18.75 -11.54
C PRO A 35 -1.82 -17.31 -11.27
N ALA A 36 -2.67 -16.34 -11.55
CA ALA A 36 -2.46 -14.96 -11.12
C ALA A 36 -2.87 -14.78 -9.65
N LEU A 37 -3.87 -15.56 -9.21
CA LEU A 37 -4.33 -15.65 -7.83
C LEU A 37 -4.49 -17.12 -7.46
N ASP A 38 -4.02 -17.50 -6.27
CA ASP A 38 -4.01 -18.87 -5.78
C ASP A 38 -4.45 -18.97 -4.32
N GLY A 39 -5.70 -18.66 -4.05
CA GLY A 39 -6.26 -18.68 -2.71
C GLY A 39 -5.93 -17.40 -1.92
N LEU A 40 -6.09 -16.23 -2.56
CA LEU A 40 -5.85 -14.95 -1.93
C LEU A 40 -6.98 -14.62 -0.95
N ASP A 41 -6.60 -14.23 0.28
CA ASP A 41 -7.48 -13.65 1.28
C ASP A 41 -7.13 -12.18 1.48
N LEU A 42 -8.16 -11.32 1.64
CA LEU A 42 -7.97 -9.88 1.90
C LEU A 42 -9.13 -9.35 2.74
N VAL A 43 -8.80 -8.64 3.81
CA VAL A 43 -9.78 -7.90 4.61
C VAL A 43 -9.34 -6.45 4.73
N VAL A 44 -10.22 -5.52 4.36
CA VAL A 44 -9.99 -4.07 4.50
C VAL A 44 -11.05 -3.50 5.43
N GLY A 45 -10.61 -2.93 6.55
CA GLY A 45 -11.48 -2.24 7.50
C GLY A 45 -12.02 -0.91 6.95
N ALA A 46 -13.03 -0.35 7.61
CA ALA A 46 -13.59 0.95 7.26
C ALA A 46 -12.66 2.10 7.68
N GLY A 47 -12.54 3.11 6.82
CA GLY A 47 -11.71 4.30 7.01
C GLY A 47 -10.22 4.07 6.80
N GLY A 48 -9.46 5.16 6.72
CA GLY A 48 -8.01 5.11 6.55
C GLY A 48 -7.54 4.65 5.17
N VAL A 49 -6.24 4.42 5.06
CA VAL A 49 -5.57 4.00 3.82
C VAL A 49 -4.98 2.61 4.00
N HIS A 50 -5.40 1.66 3.18
CA HIS A 50 -4.92 0.28 3.16
C HIS A 50 -4.06 0.04 1.91
N GLY A 51 -2.80 -0.31 2.12
CA GLY A 51 -1.85 -0.68 1.06
C GLY A 51 -1.98 -2.14 0.66
N PHE A 52 -2.06 -2.40 -0.63
CA PHE A 52 -2.03 -3.75 -1.22
C PHE A 52 -0.71 -3.91 -1.98
N LEU A 53 0.29 -4.44 -1.28
CA LEU A 53 1.69 -4.38 -1.65
C LEU A 53 2.18 -5.69 -2.25
N GLY A 54 3.00 -5.61 -3.29
CA GLY A 54 3.60 -6.82 -3.89
C GLY A 54 4.38 -6.52 -5.16
N PRO A 55 5.27 -7.42 -5.59
CA PRO A 55 6.00 -7.24 -6.84
C PRO A 55 5.08 -7.26 -8.05
N ASN A 56 5.61 -6.85 -9.21
CA ASN A 56 4.89 -6.96 -10.46
C ASN A 56 4.55 -8.42 -10.76
N GLY A 57 3.29 -8.67 -11.16
CA GLY A 57 2.78 -10.02 -11.41
C GLY A 57 2.35 -10.80 -10.15
N SER A 58 2.37 -10.21 -8.95
CA SER A 58 1.89 -10.86 -7.72
C SER A 58 0.37 -11.04 -7.64
N GLY A 59 -0.41 -10.43 -8.55
CA GLY A 59 -1.86 -10.55 -8.61
C GLY A 59 -2.62 -9.29 -8.19
N LYS A 60 -1.96 -8.17 -7.84
CA LYS A 60 -2.60 -6.92 -7.37
C LYS A 60 -3.69 -6.42 -8.30
N THR A 61 -3.35 -6.06 -9.54
CA THR A 61 -4.30 -5.56 -10.53
C THR A 61 -5.40 -6.57 -10.84
N ALA A 62 -5.09 -7.88 -10.88
CA ALA A 62 -6.10 -8.93 -11.06
C ALA A 62 -7.12 -8.92 -9.93
N THR A 63 -6.68 -8.81 -8.68
CA THR A 63 -7.54 -8.69 -7.50
C THR A 63 -8.43 -7.45 -7.60
N LEU A 64 -7.85 -6.27 -7.85
CA LEU A 64 -8.61 -5.01 -7.96
C LEU A 64 -9.66 -5.08 -9.08
N ARG A 65 -9.32 -5.67 -10.23
CA ARG A 65 -10.28 -5.87 -11.32
C ARG A 65 -11.42 -6.82 -10.95
N ILE A 66 -11.15 -7.85 -10.15
CA ILE A 66 -12.19 -8.77 -9.67
C ILE A 66 -13.08 -8.06 -8.63
N LEU A 67 -12.52 -7.30 -7.70
CA LEU A 67 -13.28 -6.48 -6.75
C LEU A 67 -14.29 -5.56 -7.45
N LEU A 68 -13.90 -5.00 -8.59
CA LEU A 68 -14.74 -4.09 -9.39
C LEU A 68 -15.64 -4.81 -10.40
N GLY A 69 -15.65 -6.15 -10.40
CA GLY A 69 -16.46 -6.94 -11.34
C GLY A 69 -16.01 -6.88 -12.80
N LEU A 70 -14.83 -6.31 -13.09
CA LEU A 70 -14.25 -6.20 -14.43
C LEU A 70 -13.70 -7.53 -14.94
N VAL A 71 -13.35 -8.42 -14.03
CA VAL A 71 -12.87 -9.78 -14.30
C VAL A 71 -13.57 -10.75 -13.36
N ARG A 72 -14.05 -11.89 -13.88
CA ARG A 72 -14.63 -12.93 -13.06
C ARG A 72 -13.54 -13.80 -12.42
N ALA A 73 -13.68 -14.08 -11.13
CA ALA A 73 -12.86 -15.07 -10.44
C ALA A 73 -13.17 -16.49 -10.93
N ASP A 74 -12.21 -17.40 -10.82
CA ASP A 74 -12.42 -18.81 -11.14
C ASP A 74 -12.90 -19.60 -9.90
N ALA A 75 -12.54 -19.11 -8.69
CA ALA A 75 -13.03 -19.61 -7.41
C ALA A 75 -12.84 -18.57 -6.30
N GLY A 76 -13.43 -18.78 -5.15
CA GLY A 76 -13.41 -17.88 -4.00
C GLY A 76 -14.62 -16.95 -3.98
N SER A 77 -14.64 -16.04 -3.01
CA SER A 77 -15.74 -15.09 -2.83
C SER A 77 -15.20 -13.67 -2.56
N VAL A 78 -16.01 -12.69 -2.96
CA VAL A 78 -15.72 -11.26 -2.75
C VAL A 78 -16.94 -10.59 -2.19
N ARG A 79 -16.78 -9.74 -1.17
CA ARG A 79 -17.83 -8.85 -0.69
C ARG A 79 -17.29 -7.42 -0.64
N LEU A 80 -18.08 -6.47 -1.12
CA LEU A 80 -17.85 -5.04 -0.99
C LEU A 80 -18.98 -4.42 -0.17
N LEU A 81 -18.61 -3.68 0.89
CA LEU A 81 -19.58 -3.04 1.78
C LEU A 81 -20.62 -4.05 2.32
N GLY A 82 -20.19 -5.30 2.57
CA GLY A 82 -21.02 -6.41 3.03
C GLY A 82 -21.82 -7.13 1.95
N ARG A 83 -21.79 -6.69 0.67
CA ARG A 83 -22.57 -7.24 -0.43
C ARG A 83 -21.71 -8.11 -1.36
N PRO A 84 -22.22 -9.27 -1.83
CA PRO A 84 -21.45 -10.14 -2.72
C PRO A 84 -21.22 -9.53 -4.11
N VAL A 85 -20.04 -9.76 -4.67
CA VAL A 85 -19.62 -9.34 -6.00
C VAL A 85 -19.27 -10.60 -6.81
N PRO A 86 -19.77 -10.72 -8.04
CA PRO A 86 -20.43 -9.70 -8.88
C PRO A 86 -21.96 -9.56 -8.69
N GLU A 87 -22.61 -10.40 -7.92
CA GLU A 87 -24.06 -10.53 -7.87
C GLU A 87 -24.79 -9.23 -7.52
N GLU A 88 -24.28 -8.49 -6.54
CA GLU A 88 -24.84 -7.23 -6.07
C GLU A 88 -23.97 -6.01 -6.41
N LEU A 89 -23.11 -6.10 -7.42
CA LEU A 89 -22.21 -5.02 -7.81
C LEU A 89 -22.96 -3.72 -8.14
N ALA A 90 -24.09 -3.80 -8.84
CA ALA A 90 -24.88 -2.62 -9.22
C ALA A 90 -25.33 -1.80 -8.00
N SER A 91 -25.63 -2.46 -6.88
CA SER A 91 -26.03 -1.79 -5.63
C SER A 91 -24.86 -1.21 -4.84
N THR A 92 -23.63 -1.71 -5.04
CA THR A 92 -22.42 -1.21 -4.37
C THR A 92 -21.69 -0.14 -5.20
N ALA A 93 -21.80 -0.18 -6.52
CA ALA A 93 -21.10 0.71 -7.46
C ALA A 93 -21.27 2.23 -7.18
N PRO A 94 -22.42 2.75 -6.69
CA PRO A 94 -22.53 4.15 -6.31
C PRO A 94 -21.61 4.54 -5.14
N ALA A 95 -21.32 3.61 -4.22
CA ALA A 95 -20.48 3.85 -3.04
C ALA A 95 -19.00 3.49 -3.27
N VAL A 96 -18.62 3.06 -4.49
CA VAL A 96 -17.25 2.71 -4.86
C VAL A 96 -16.75 3.63 -5.96
N GLY A 97 -15.62 4.30 -5.70
CA GLY A 97 -14.85 5.02 -6.69
C GLY A 97 -13.62 4.18 -7.08
N SER A 98 -13.19 4.26 -8.33
CA SER A 98 -12.01 3.50 -8.74
C SER A 98 -11.20 4.22 -9.82
N LEU A 99 -9.88 4.01 -9.77
CA LEU A 99 -8.95 4.38 -10.82
C LEU A 99 -8.01 3.19 -11.04
N ILE A 100 -8.30 2.42 -12.08
CA ILE A 100 -7.50 1.29 -12.55
C ILE A 100 -6.87 1.70 -13.87
N GLU A 101 -5.55 1.68 -13.95
CA GLU A 101 -4.78 2.17 -15.09
C GLU A 101 -4.78 3.71 -15.22
N ALA A 102 -4.12 4.21 -16.27
CA ALA A 102 -4.02 5.65 -16.52
C ALA A 102 -5.38 6.25 -16.89
N PRO A 103 -5.71 7.44 -16.35
CA PRO A 103 -6.99 8.07 -16.66
C PRO A 103 -7.10 8.46 -18.14
N GLN A 104 -8.18 8.00 -18.78
CA GLN A 104 -8.49 8.28 -20.17
C GLN A 104 -9.54 9.38 -20.25
N PHE A 105 -9.11 10.60 -20.55
CA PHE A 105 -9.95 11.77 -20.72
C PHE A 105 -9.81 12.35 -22.13
N PHE A 106 -10.76 13.18 -22.54
CA PHE A 106 -10.69 13.88 -23.81
C PHE A 106 -9.58 14.95 -23.78
N PRO A 107 -8.50 14.82 -24.59
CA PRO A 107 -7.32 15.68 -24.47
C PRO A 107 -7.61 17.16 -24.82
N SER A 108 -8.59 17.41 -25.67
CA SER A 108 -8.99 18.76 -26.11
C SER A 108 -9.90 19.48 -25.11
N PHE A 109 -10.55 18.75 -24.21
CA PHE A 109 -11.43 19.33 -23.20
C PHE A 109 -10.62 19.78 -21.99
N SER A 110 -11.19 20.72 -21.23
CA SER A 110 -10.62 21.12 -19.94
C SER A 110 -10.80 20.00 -18.90
N GLY A 111 -10.02 20.06 -17.80
CA GLY A 111 -10.22 19.16 -16.68
C GLY A 111 -11.66 19.19 -16.17
N ARG A 112 -12.21 20.38 -15.96
CA ARG A 112 -13.61 20.62 -15.58
C ARG A 112 -14.57 19.92 -16.56
N ARG A 113 -14.44 20.20 -17.88
CA ARG A 113 -15.36 19.66 -18.89
C ARG A 113 -15.36 18.12 -18.92
N ASN A 114 -14.20 17.51 -18.71
CA ASN A 114 -14.11 16.06 -18.59
C ASN A 114 -14.90 15.52 -17.39
N LEU A 115 -14.83 16.19 -16.23
CA LEU A 115 -15.59 15.78 -15.06
C LEU A 115 -17.09 16.07 -15.19
N GLU A 116 -17.48 17.18 -15.83
CA GLU A 116 -18.89 17.51 -16.12
C GLU A 116 -19.56 16.43 -16.96
N LEU A 117 -18.85 15.88 -17.97
CA LEU A 117 -19.38 14.77 -18.76
C LEU A 117 -19.66 13.54 -17.92
N LEU A 118 -18.74 13.19 -17.01
CA LEU A 118 -18.92 12.05 -16.10
C LEU A 118 -20.04 12.31 -15.07
N ALA A 119 -20.11 13.53 -14.54
CA ALA A 119 -21.16 13.93 -13.61
C ALA A 119 -22.53 13.88 -14.26
N GLY A 120 -22.65 14.33 -15.53
CA GLY A 120 -23.88 14.26 -16.31
C GLY A 120 -24.38 12.83 -16.53
N VAL A 121 -23.48 11.88 -16.85
CA VAL A 121 -23.82 10.45 -16.96
C VAL A 121 -24.37 9.90 -15.63
N GLY A 122 -23.80 10.35 -14.50
CA GLY A 122 -24.22 9.94 -13.17
C GLY A 122 -25.41 10.71 -12.58
N ALA A 123 -25.97 11.70 -13.32
CA ALA A 123 -26.98 12.64 -12.81
C ALA A 123 -26.60 13.26 -11.46
N LEU A 124 -25.32 13.65 -11.30
CA LEU A 124 -24.77 14.19 -10.06
C LEU A 124 -25.07 15.71 -9.94
N PRO A 125 -25.12 16.27 -8.72
CA PRO A 125 -25.33 17.70 -8.52
C PRO A 125 -24.26 18.57 -9.20
N ASP A 126 -24.66 19.74 -9.72
CA ASP A 126 -23.79 20.64 -10.50
C ASP A 126 -22.54 21.10 -9.74
N ASP A 127 -22.68 21.34 -8.43
CA ASP A 127 -21.59 21.77 -7.57
C ASP A 127 -20.56 20.67 -7.24
N ARG A 128 -20.87 19.42 -7.62
CA ARG A 128 -20.01 18.28 -7.32
C ARG A 128 -18.66 18.35 -8.03
N VAL A 129 -18.65 18.84 -9.26
CA VAL A 129 -17.42 18.99 -10.05
C VAL A 129 -16.47 19.99 -9.39
N ASP A 130 -16.99 21.12 -8.92
CA ASP A 130 -16.18 22.13 -8.23
C ASP A 130 -15.58 21.58 -6.95
N ARG A 131 -16.40 20.93 -6.13
CA ARG A 131 -15.93 20.33 -4.88
C ARG A 131 -14.79 19.32 -5.09
N VAL A 132 -14.91 18.40 -6.05
CA VAL A 132 -13.84 17.42 -6.27
C VAL A 132 -12.59 18.04 -6.88
N LEU A 133 -12.71 19.06 -7.72
CA LEU A 133 -11.57 19.81 -8.28
C LEU A 133 -10.79 20.53 -7.18
N GLU A 134 -11.47 21.18 -6.26
CA GLU A 134 -10.85 21.81 -5.08
C GLU A 134 -10.20 20.74 -4.19
N GLN A 135 -10.90 19.64 -3.92
CA GLN A 135 -10.42 18.55 -3.08
C GLN A 135 -9.10 17.94 -3.59
N VAL A 136 -8.92 17.86 -4.90
CA VAL A 136 -7.67 17.33 -5.51
C VAL A 136 -6.66 18.43 -5.86
N GLY A 137 -6.90 19.70 -5.47
CA GLY A 137 -6.00 20.83 -5.72
C GLY A 137 -5.88 21.22 -7.20
N LEU A 138 -6.97 21.03 -7.99
CA LEU A 138 -7.02 21.40 -9.39
C LEU A 138 -7.96 22.56 -9.68
N GLY A 139 -8.56 23.22 -8.68
CA GLY A 139 -9.50 24.32 -8.87
C GLY A 139 -8.96 25.43 -9.75
N GLY A 140 -7.75 25.93 -9.47
CA GLY A 140 -7.08 26.98 -10.25
C GLY A 140 -6.66 26.57 -11.67
N ARG A 141 -6.62 25.28 -11.97
CA ARG A 141 -6.25 24.72 -13.27
C ARG A 141 -7.40 24.02 -13.99
N ALA A 142 -8.61 24.09 -13.43
CA ALA A 142 -9.79 23.38 -13.89
C ALA A 142 -10.17 23.67 -15.35
N ARG A 143 -9.89 24.88 -15.83
CA ARG A 143 -10.20 25.34 -17.19
C ARG A 143 -9.13 25.02 -18.23
N ASP A 144 -7.94 24.58 -17.80
CA ASP A 144 -6.87 24.22 -18.71
C ASP A 144 -7.20 22.91 -19.43
N ARG A 145 -6.74 22.77 -20.68
CA ARG A 145 -6.95 21.56 -21.48
C ARG A 145 -6.20 20.37 -20.87
N PHE A 146 -6.86 19.21 -20.80
CA PHE A 146 -6.28 18.00 -20.22
C PHE A 146 -4.93 17.61 -20.85
N ARG A 147 -4.75 17.84 -22.18
CA ARG A 147 -3.47 17.57 -22.84
C ARG A 147 -2.28 18.35 -22.27
N THR A 148 -2.53 19.50 -21.62
CA THR A 148 -1.47 20.34 -21.03
C THR A 148 -1.19 20.01 -19.56
N TYR A 149 -1.95 19.06 -18.97
CA TYR A 149 -1.72 18.64 -17.60
C TYR A 149 -0.43 17.84 -17.47
N SER A 150 0.31 18.07 -16.39
CA SER A 150 1.39 17.18 -15.97
C SER A 150 0.84 15.78 -15.64
N LEU A 151 1.69 14.78 -15.54
CA LEU A 151 1.25 13.43 -15.17
C LEU A 151 0.56 13.42 -13.80
N GLY A 152 1.12 14.14 -12.80
CA GLY A 152 0.50 14.28 -11.48
C GLY A 152 -0.86 14.98 -11.52
N MET A 153 -1.03 16.02 -12.34
CA MET A 153 -2.34 16.65 -12.56
C MET A 153 -3.34 15.70 -13.21
N LYS A 154 -2.91 14.89 -14.18
CA LYS A 154 -3.75 13.87 -14.82
C LYS A 154 -4.20 12.82 -13.82
N GLN A 155 -3.29 12.36 -12.98
CA GLN A 155 -3.58 11.38 -11.92
C GLN A 155 -4.59 11.94 -10.92
N ARG A 156 -4.38 13.18 -10.44
CA ARG A 156 -5.31 13.85 -9.53
C ARG A 156 -6.69 14.07 -10.17
N LEU A 157 -6.77 14.37 -11.47
CA LEU A 157 -8.06 14.44 -12.16
C LEU A 157 -8.75 13.06 -12.22
N GLY A 158 -7.99 11.98 -12.40
CA GLY A 158 -8.50 10.60 -12.32
C GLY A 158 -9.09 10.28 -10.94
N ILE A 159 -8.38 10.68 -9.88
CA ILE A 159 -8.89 10.55 -8.50
C ILE A 159 -10.14 11.42 -8.31
N ALA A 160 -10.18 12.66 -8.85
CA ALA A 160 -11.37 13.50 -8.81
C ALA A 160 -12.58 12.84 -9.47
N ALA A 161 -12.40 12.21 -10.62
CA ALA A 161 -13.46 11.43 -11.28
C ALA A 161 -13.97 10.28 -10.42
N ALA A 162 -13.08 9.55 -9.76
CA ALA A 162 -13.45 8.48 -8.84
C ALA A 162 -14.21 9.00 -7.59
N LEU A 163 -13.95 10.25 -7.18
CA LEU A 163 -14.59 10.91 -6.05
C LEU A 163 -15.96 11.54 -6.38
N LEU A 164 -16.36 11.68 -7.64
CA LEU A 164 -17.60 12.34 -8.05
C LEU A 164 -18.84 11.81 -7.32
N LYS A 165 -18.92 10.51 -7.08
CA LYS A 165 -20.05 9.85 -6.42
C LYS A 165 -20.01 9.90 -4.89
N SER A 166 -19.08 10.60 -4.26
CA SER A 166 -18.85 10.56 -2.80
C SER A 166 -18.69 9.13 -2.26
N PRO A 167 -17.73 8.37 -2.78
CA PRO A 167 -17.60 6.96 -2.45
C PRO A 167 -17.22 6.73 -0.99
N ARG A 168 -17.66 5.60 -0.43
CA ARG A 168 -17.19 5.08 0.86
C ARG A 168 -15.89 4.28 0.73
N LEU A 169 -15.66 3.70 -0.47
CA LEU A 169 -14.46 2.95 -0.83
C LEU A 169 -13.86 3.54 -2.10
N LEU A 170 -12.58 3.90 -2.06
CA LEU A 170 -11.79 4.33 -3.20
C LEU A 170 -10.73 3.27 -3.51
N VAL A 171 -10.77 2.70 -4.71
CA VAL A 171 -9.82 1.67 -5.18
C VAL A 171 -8.88 2.26 -6.22
N LEU A 172 -7.58 2.25 -5.94
CA LEU A 172 -6.56 2.87 -6.80
C LEU A 172 -5.46 1.84 -7.16
N ASP A 173 -5.17 1.71 -8.45
CA ASP A 173 -4.08 0.85 -8.92
C ASP A 173 -2.85 1.70 -9.24
N GLU A 174 -1.77 1.53 -8.46
CA GLU A 174 -0.47 2.21 -8.61
C GLU A 174 -0.61 3.76 -8.77
N PRO A 175 -1.28 4.48 -7.84
CA PRO A 175 -1.67 5.88 -8.06
C PRO A 175 -0.51 6.87 -8.15
N THR A 176 0.70 6.48 -7.75
CA THR A 176 1.92 7.31 -7.75
C THR A 176 2.90 6.92 -8.84
N ASN A 177 2.61 5.87 -9.60
CA ASN A 177 3.53 5.32 -10.59
C ASN A 177 3.87 6.35 -11.69
N GLY A 178 5.18 6.56 -11.91
CA GLY A 178 5.71 7.46 -12.93
C GLY A 178 5.61 8.95 -12.58
N LEU A 179 5.16 9.32 -11.39
CA LEU A 179 5.14 10.71 -10.94
C LEU A 179 6.55 11.17 -10.50
N ASP A 180 6.80 12.45 -10.63
CA ASP A 180 7.94 13.10 -10.02
C ASP A 180 7.80 13.20 -8.48
N PRO A 181 8.86 13.46 -7.72
CA PRO A 181 8.79 13.51 -6.26
C PRO A 181 7.78 14.53 -5.71
N ALA A 182 7.52 15.61 -6.43
CA ALA A 182 6.51 16.60 -6.03
C ALA A 182 5.10 16.04 -6.19
N GLY A 183 4.80 15.43 -7.34
CA GLY A 183 3.52 14.78 -7.61
C GLY A 183 3.23 13.62 -6.66
N ILE A 184 4.25 12.83 -6.31
CA ILE A 184 4.12 11.76 -5.30
C ILE A 184 3.66 12.36 -3.95
N ARG A 185 4.30 13.44 -3.49
CA ARG A 185 3.92 14.10 -2.22
C ARG A 185 2.48 14.61 -2.25
N GLU A 186 2.09 15.29 -3.34
CA GLU A 186 0.73 15.82 -3.50
C GLU A 186 -0.34 14.71 -3.48
N VAL A 187 -0.10 13.60 -4.19
CA VAL A 187 -1.03 12.45 -4.17
C VAL A 187 -1.08 11.81 -2.79
N ARG A 188 0.04 11.66 -2.10
CA ARG A 188 0.09 11.13 -0.72
C ARG A 188 -0.75 11.97 0.25
N GLU A 189 -0.56 13.29 0.24
CA GLU A 189 -1.29 14.21 1.11
C GLU A 189 -2.80 14.11 0.84
N LEU A 190 -3.19 14.05 -0.44
CA LEU A 190 -4.57 13.85 -0.85
C LEU A 190 -5.14 12.54 -0.28
N LEU A 191 -4.45 11.40 -0.47
CA LEU A 191 -4.94 10.10 0.00
C LEU A 191 -5.07 10.03 1.52
N ARG A 192 -4.08 10.58 2.26
CA ARG A 192 -4.16 10.71 3.71
C ARG A 192 -5.34 11.60 4.16
N GLY A 193 -5.55 12.70 3.45
CA GLY A 193 -6.69 13.59 3.69
C GLY A 193 -8.03 12.88 3.51
N LEU A 194 -8.17 12.08 2.46
CA LEU A 194 -9.34 11.25 2.20
C LEU A 194 -9.55 10.19 3.29
N GLY A 195 -8.51 9.47 3.68
CA GLY A 195 -8.58 8.49 4.78
C GLY A 195 -9.05 9.12 6.08
N ARG A 196 -8.50 10.29 6.46
CA ARG A 196 -8.90 11.03 7.66
C ARG A 196 -10.33 11.58 7.59
N SER A 197 -10.85 11.85 6.40
CA SER A 197 -12.25 12.26 6.21
C SER A 197 -13.24 11.10 6.24
N GLY A 198 -12.79 9.87 6.49
CA GLY A 198 -13.64 8.69 6.62
C GLY A 198 -13.83 7.88 5.32
N VAL A 199 -13.21 8.29 4.21
CA VAL A 199 -13.17 7.46 2.99
C VAL A 199 -12.19 6.31 3.22
N THR A 200 -12.61 5.08 2.94
CA THR A 200 -11.68 3.94 2.90
C THR A 200 -10.92 3.96 1.59
N VAL A 201 -9.61 4.02 1.63
CA VAL A 201 -8.76 3.97 0.44
C VAL A 201 -8.04 2.63 0.38
N LEU A 202 -8.25 1.86 -0.67
CA LEU A 202 -7.46 0.66 -1.00
C LEU A 202 -6.57 1.01 -2.19
N LEU A 203 -5.27 1.06 -2.00
CA LEU A 203 -4.32 1.33 -3.07
C LEU A 203 -3.36 0.16 -3.27
N SER A 204 -3.09 -0.18 -4.54
CA SER A 204 -1.98 -1.07 -4.86
C SER A 204 -0.68 -0.28 -4.99
N SER A 205 0.44 -0.88 -4.60
CA SER A 205 1.77 -0.36 -4.87
C SER A 205 2.80 -1.49 -4.93
N HIS A 206 3.90 -1.23 -5.62
CA HIS A 206 5.11 -2.03 -5.56
C HIS A 206 6.24 -1.30 -4.81
N LEU A 207 6.01 -0.05 -4.40
CA LEU A 207 6.96 0.80 -3.70
C LEU A 207 6.67 0.79 -2.19
N LEU A 208 7.52 0.09 -1.45
CA LEU A 208 7.37 -0.11 -0.01
C LEU A 208 7.45 1.19 0.78
N SER A 209 8.42 2.05 0.43
CA SER A 209 8.60 3.35 1.07
C SER A 209 7.38 4.27 0.96
N GLU A 210 6.61 4.15 -0.14
CA GLU A 210 5.38 4.91 -0.31
C GLU A 210 4.27 4.37 0.59
N VAL A 211 4.10 3.04 0.63
CA VAL A 211 3.10 2.38 1.49
C VAL A 211 3.35 2.71 2.95
N GLN A 212 4.59 2.64 3.40
CA GLN A 212 5.00 2.98 4.77
C GLN A 212 4.64 4.42 5.15
N GLN A 213 4.73 5.34 4.19
CA GLN A 213 4.44 6.76 4.43
C GLN A 213 2.96 7.13 4.32
N VAL A 214 2.14 6.36 3.58
CA VAL A 214 0.75 6.73 3.26
C VAL A 214 -0.25 5.87 4.02
N CYS A 215 0.04 4.57 4.19
CA CYS A 215 -0.93 3.59 4.63
C CYS A 215 -0.95 3.43 6.15
N ASP A 216 -2.14 3.19 6.69
CA ASP A 216 -2.35 2.82 8.09
C ASP A 216 -2.17 1.31 8.27
N ALA A 217 -2.67 0.54 7.29
CA ALA A 217 -2.59 -0.92 7.25
C ALA A 217 -2.08 -1.39 5.88
N VAL A 218 -1.55 -2.61 5.83
CA VAL A 218 -0.99 -3.20 4.61
C VAL A 218 -1.33 -4.68 4.51
N THR A 219 -1.54 -5.15 3.29
CA THR A 219 -1.52 -6.57 2.93
C THR A 219 -0.43 -6.81 1.91
N ILE A 220 0.54 -7.64 2.24
CA ILE A 220 1.65 -8.04 1.37
C ILE A 220 1.22 -9.27 0.59
N VAL A 221 1.39 -9.21 -0.74
CA VAL A 221 0.99 -10.26 -1.67
C VAL A 221 2.19 -10.77 -2.47
N ALA A 222 2.38 -12.07 -2.47
CA ALA A 222 3.35 -12.75 -3.28
C ALA A 222 2.72 -13.97 -3.96
N ARG A 223 3.02 -14.18 -5.24
CA ARG A 223 2.59 -15.36 -6.02
C ARG A 223 1.07 -15.64 -5.94
N GLY A 224 0.25 -14.58 -5.92
CA GLY A 224 -1.20 -14.70 -5.88
C GLY A 224 -1.79 -15.07 -4.52
N ARG A 225 -1.02 -14.95 -3.44
CA ARG A 225 -1.44 -15.21 -2.05
C ARG A 225 -1.10 -14.02 -1.16
N ALA A 226 -1.92 -13.75 -0.15
CA ALA A 226 -1.55 -12.84 0.91
C ALA A 226 -0.58 -13.55 1.85
N VAL A 227 0.61 -12.96 2.04
CA VAL A 227 1.66 -13.53 2.90
C VAL A 227 1.68 -12.88 4.28
N ARG A 228 1.28 -11.62 4.39
CA ARG A 228 1.14 -10.90 5.65
C ARG A 228 0.11 -9.78 5.52
N SER A 229 -0.65 -9.53 6.59
CA SER A 229 -1.59 -8.42 6.68
C SER A 229 -1.62 -7.86 8.11
N GLY A 230 -1.82 -6.55 8.26
CA GLY A 230 -1.91 -5.90 9.56
C GLY A 230 -1.66 -4.39 9.48
N TRP A 231 -1.64 -3.73 10.63
CA TRP A 231 -1.22 -2.33 10.72
C TRP A 231 0.24 -2.21 10.30
N VAL A 232 0.59 -1.15 9.54
CA VAL A 232 1.97 -0.94 9.07
C VAL A 232 2.96 -1.02 10.21
N ARG A 233 2.69 -0.36 11.35
CA ARG A 233 3.53 -0.41 12.55
C ARG A 233 3.74 -1.82 13.10
N GLU A 234 2.71 -2.69 13.02
CA GLU A 234 2.77 -4.07 13.54
C GLU A 234 3.52 -5.00 12.57
N VAL A 235 3.34 -4.76 11.27
CA VAL A 235 4.08 -5.49 10.23
C VAL A 235 5.56 -5.17 10.31
N LEU A 236 5.93 -3.90 10.54
CA LEU A 236 7.31 -3.47 10.80
C LEU A 236 7.87 -4.04 12.09
N ALA A 237 7.14 -3.94 13.19
CA ALA A 237 7.56 -4.48 14.50
C ALA A 237 7.73 -6.00 14.49
N GLY A 238 6.91 -6.71 13.70
CA GLY A 238 7.00 -8.17 13.58
C GLY A 238 8.12 -8.65 12.64
N GLY A 239 8.75 -7.77 11.88
CA GLY A 239 9.97 -8.02 11.10
C GLY A 239 11.24 -7.72 11.90
N ALA A 240 11.18 -6.78 12.84
CA ALA A 240 12.24 -6.55 13.79
C ALA A 240 12.19 -7.65 14.87
N SER A 241 13.18 -8.53 14.90
CA SER A 241 13.45 -9.42 16.04
C SER A 241 13.57 -8.52 17.28
N GLY A 242 12.60 -8.59 18.18
CA GLY A 242 12.30 -7.66 19.26
C GLY A 242 13.51 -6.90 19.84
N GLY A 243 13.39 -5.57 19.90
CA GLY A 243 14.30 -4.74 20.66
C GLY A 243 15.72 -4.64 20.14
N ASN A 244 15.92 -4.64 18.81
CA ASN A 244 17.25 -4.41 18.26
C ASN A 244 17.57 -2.91 18.19
N LEU A 245 18.80 -2.57 18.57
CA LEU A 245 19.37 -1.23 18.40
C LEU A 245 20.56 -1.28 17.43
N ARG A 246 20.62 -0.35 16.54
CA ARG A 246 21.83 -0.07 15.76
C ARG A 246 22.68 0.92 16.53
N VAL A 247 23.90 0.50 16.83
CA VAL A 247 24.84 1.23 17.69
C VAL A 247 26.12 1.46 16.91
N ARG A 248 26.58 2.72 16.86
CA ARG A 248 27.86 3.07 16.29
C ARG A 248 28.76 3.68 17.34
N VAL A 249 29.97 3.14 17.49
CA VAL A 249 30.99 3.54 18.44
C VAL A 249 32.35 3.60 17.77
N GLU A 250 33.35 4.20 18.41
CA GLU A 250 34.71 4.26 17.84
C GLU A 250 35.40 2.89 17.82
N ASP A 251 35.27 2.12 18.90
CA ASP A 251 35.85 0.79 19.05
C ASP A 251 34.75 -0.26 19.08
N ALA A 252 34.37 -0.74 17.89
CA ALA A 252 33.32 -1.75 17.74
C ALA A 252 33.68 -3.11 18.37
N VAL A 253 34.97 -3.47 18.39
CA VAL A 253 35.43 -4.73 18.95
C VAL A 253 35.26 -4.73 20.47
N ARG A 254 35.77 -3.70 21.14
CA ARG A 254 35.64 -3.54 22.59
C ARG A 254 34.18 -3.35 23.01
N ALA A 255 33.39 -2.61 22.23
CA ALA A 255 31.96 -2.43 22.48
C ALA A 255 31.20 -3.77 22.39
N THR A 256 31.53 -4.62 21.42
CA THR A 256 30.93 -5.97 21.29
C THR A 256 31.17 -6.81 22.53
N GLU A 257 32.39 -6.79 23.07
CA GLU A 257 32.70 -7.52 24.30
C GLU A 257 31.92 -7.02 25.51
N VAL A 258 31.86 -5.69 25.67
CA VAL A 258 31.14 -5.04 26.79
C VAL A 258 29.66 -5.39 26.75
N LEU A 259 29.02 -5.25 25.57
CA LEU A 259 27.59 -5.49 25.38
C LEU A 259 27.25 -7.00 25.54
N ARG A 260 28.11 -7.90 25.04
CA ARG A 260 27.92 -9.36 25.25
C ARG A 260 28.05 -9.76 26.73
N ARG A 261 28.97 -9.16 27.47
CA ARG A 261 29.09 -9.35 28.93
C ARG A 261 27.86 -8.82 29.68
N ALA A 262 27.22 -7.76 29.16
CA ALA A 262 25.96 -7.25 29.69
C ALA A 262 24.74 -8.09 29.33
N GLY A 263 24.90 -9.17 28.55
CA GLY A 263 23.85 -10.13 28.22
C GLY A 263 23.12 -9.86 26.88
N TYR A 264 23.62 -8.93 26.07
CA TYR A 264 23.01 -8.62 24.79
C TYR A 264 23.56 -9.52 23.68
N ALA A 265 22.67 -9.85 22.71
CA ALA A 265 23.10 -10.44 21.45
C ALA A 265 23.69 -9.34 20.56
N VAL A 266 24.95 -9.51 20.11
CA VAL A 266 25.64 -8.49 19.29
C VAL A 266 26.17 -9.11 18.03
N SER A 267 25.81 -8.52 16.88
CA SER A 267 26.33 -8.84 15.56
C SER A 267 26.87 -7.57 14.86
N ALA A 268 27.83 -7.74 13.95
CA ALA A 268 28.35 -6.63 13.16
C ALA A 268 27.43 -6.33 11.97
N ASP A 269 27.24 -5.04 11.69
CA ASP A 269 26.50 -4.53 10.52
C ASP A 269 27.29 -3.38 9.90
N GLY A 270 28.19 -3.71 9.00
CA GLY A 270 29.12 -2.75 8.39
C GLY A 270 30.01 -2.07 9.44
N ASP A 271 29.85 -0.76 9.60
CA ASP A 271 30.56 0.06 10.60
C ASP A 271 29.76 0.25 11.92
N ALA A 272 28.61 -0.42 12.05
CA ALA A 272 27.76 -0.41 13.22
C ALA A 272 27.64 -1.80 13.86
N LEU A 273 27.06 -1.85 15.05
CA LEU A 273 26.70 -3.06 15.77
C LEU A 273 25.18 -3.15 15.86
N LEU A 274 24.63 -4.31 15.57
CA LEU A 274 23.25 -4.65 15.89
C LEU A 274 23.22 -5.31 17.28
N VAL A 275 22.49 -4.68 18.21
CA VAL A 275 22.38 -5.12 19.60
C VAL A 275 20.95 -5.58 19.82
N GLY A 276 20.78 -6.90 20.00
CA GLY A 276 19.49 -7.55 20.17
C GLY A 276 19.10 -7.77 21.62
N GLY A 277 17.78 -7.86 21.86
CA GLY A 277 17.23 -8.12 23.19
C GLY A 277 17.18 -6.89 24.10
N VAL A 278 17.22 -5.68 23.53
CA VAL A 278 17.23 -4.44 24.30
C VAL A 278 15.79 -4.05 24.65
N THR A 279 15.50 -3.97 25.94
CA THR A 279 14.22 -3.48 26.49
C THR A 279 14.25 -1.97 26.74
N ASP A 280 15.39 -1.46 27.20
CA ASP A 280 15.62 -0.04 27.46
C ASP A 280 16.95 0.42 26.81
N PRO A 281 16.90 1.31 25.82
CA PRO A 281 18.12 1.87 25.20
C PRO A 281 19.09 2.54 26.18
N ALA A 282 18.59 3.05 27.31
CA ALA A 282 19.43 3.68 28.33
C ALA A 282 20.39 2.68 29.00
N GLU A 283 20.05 1.41 29.08
CA GLU A 283 20.93 0.37 29.63
C GLU A 283 22.14 0.14 28.72
N VAL A 284 21.93 0.10 27.39
CA VAL A 284 23.03 0.02 26.41
C VAL A 284 23.97 1.21 26.54
N THR A 285 23.39 2.42 26.63
CA THR A 285 24.18 3.66 26.81
C THR A 285 24.99 3.62 28.10
N ARG A 286 24.38 3.13 29.20
CA ARG A 286 25.07 3.03 30.52
C ARG A 286 26.19 2.00 30.47
N ALA A 287 25.96 0.84 29.86
CA ALA A 287 26.98 -0.21 29.76
C ALA A 287 28.21 0.29 28.97
N LEU A 288 28.02 0.95 27.87
CA LEU A 288 29.11 1.51 27.06
C LEU A 288 29.80 2.68 27.77
N GLY A 289 29.04 3.60 28.38
CA GLY A 289 29.58 4.74 29.11
C GLY A 289 30.45 4.34 30.30
N THR A 290 30.07 3.27 31.05
CA THR A 290 30.88 2.73 32.14
C THR A 290 32.22 2.16 31.67
N ALA A 291 32.28 1.73 30.40
CA ALA A 291 33.52 1.26 29.76
C ALA A 291 34.28 2.36 29.02
N GLU A 292 33.87 3.63 29.17
CA GLU A 292 34.42 4.80 28.49
C GLU A 292 34.33 4.69 26.95
N LEU A 293 33.28 4.04 26.44
CA LEU A 293 32.97 3.89 25.01
C LEU A 293 31.83 4.84 24.65
N TRP A 294 32.14 5.85 23.88
CA TRP A 294 31.16 6.88 23.52
C TRP A 294 30.40 6.54 22.25
N LEU A 295 29.08 6.69 22.35
CA LEU A 295 28.18 6.48 21.22
C LEU A 295 28.34 7.61 20.18
N ARG A 296 28.44 7.23 18.93
CA ARG A 296 28.29 8.13 17.77
C ARG A 296 26.86 8.11 17.25
N GLU A 297 26.20 6.94 17.38
CA GLU A 297 24.82 6.75 16.95
C GLU A 297 24.17 5.66 17.80
N LEU A 298 22.92 5.89 18.20
CA LEU A 298 22.04 4.89 18.83
C LEU A 298 20.65 5.09 18.26
N VAL A 299 20.21 4.18 17.39
CA VAL A 299 18.89 4.23 16.78
C VAL A 299 18.21 2.86 16.89
N PRO A 300 16.90 2.81 17.05
CA PRO A 300 16.18 1.54 16.92
C PRO A 300 16.45 0.94 15.53
N ASP A 301 16.84 -0.33 15.51
CA ASP A 301 16.90 -1.10 14.26
C ASP A 301 15.47 -1.47 13.88
N THR A 302 14.83 -0.57 13.21
CA THR A 302 13.50 -0.80 12.66
C THR A 302 13.68 -1.42 11.29
N ALA A 303 13.33 -2.69 11.16
CA ALA A 303 13.17 -3.29 9.84
C ALA A 303 12.27 -2.35 9.01
N ASP A 304 12.70 -1.98 7.83
CA ASP A 304 11.80 -1.29 6.92
C ASP A 304 10.87 -2.33 6.24
N LEU A 305 9.84 -1.84 5.56
CA LEU A 305 8.94 -2.75 4.84
C LEU A 305 9.68 -3.52 3.74
N GLU A 306 10.84 -3.04 3.28
CA GLU A 306 11.66 -3.69 2.26
C GLU A 306 12.31 -4.96 2.80
N ASP A 307 12.89 -4.91 4.00
CA ASP A 307 13.47 -6.09 4.65
C ASP A 307 12.41 -7.16 4.92
N VAL A 308 11.27 -6.74 5.49
CA VAL A 308 10.13 -7.63 5.74
C VAL A 308 9.61 -8.23 4.43
N PHE A 309 9.51 -7.42 3.39
CA PHE A 309 9.02 -7.84 2.09
C PHE A 309 9.97 -8.84 1.42
N LEU A 310 11.27 -8.57 1.40
CA LEU A 310 12.28 -9.47 0.85
C LEU A 310 12.26 -10.81 1.58
N ALA A 311 12.25 -10.79 2.92
CA ALA A 311 12.17 -12.01 3.72
C ALA A 311 10.92 -12.86 3.45
N LEU A 312 9.77 -12.21 3.10
CA LEU A 312 8.51 -12.89 2.83
C LEU A 312 8.33 -13.33 1.36
N THR A 313 9.07 -12.72 0.43
CA THR A 313 8.87 -12.95 -1.02
C THR A 313 10.01 -13.70 -1.67
N ASP A 314 11.17 -13.84 -1.00
CA ASP A 314 12.31 -14.62 -1.50
C ASP A 314 11.95 -16.11 -1.57
N PRO A 315 12.20 -16.79 -2.71
CA PRO A 315 11.96 -18.21 -2.85
C PRO A 315 12.92 -19.09 -2.05
N ASP A 316 14.12 -18.59 -1.74
CA ASP A 316 15.15 -19.25 -0.93
C ASP A 316 15.60 -18.30 0.20
N PRO A 317 14.92 -18.31 1.36
CA PRO A 317 15.35 -17.48 2.46
C PRO A 317 16.77 -17.90 2.88
N VAL A 318 17.74 -17.03 2.64
CA VAL A 318 19.09 -17.20 3.22
C VAL A 318 18.90 -17.15 4.73
N PRO A 319 19.29 -18.21 5.48
CA PRO A 319 19.17 -18.20 6.92
C PRO A 319 19.95 -17.00 7.47
N PRO A 320 19.43 -16.30 8.48
CA PRO A 320 20.11 -15.16 9.07
C PRO A 320 21.50 -15.63 9.55
N ARG A 321 22.52 -14.89 9.11
CA ARG A 321 23.93 -15.12 9.51
C ARG A 321 24.17 -14.74 10.96
#